data_351c4bc3838dc1a4df5f3b72aa03537e
#
_entry.id   351c4bc3838dc1a4df5f3b72aa03537e
#
_cell.length_a   1.000
_cell.length_b   1.000
_cell.length_c   1.000
_cell.angle_alpha   90.00
_cell.angle_beta   90.00
_cell.angle_gamma   90.00
#
_symmetry.space_group_name_H-M   'P 1'
#
loop_
_entity.id
_entity.type
_entity.pdbx_description
1 polymer ?
#
loop_
_entity_poly.entity_id
_entity_poly.type
_entity_poly.pdbx_seq_one_letter_code
_entity_poly.pdbx_strand_id
1 'polypeptide(L)'
;MSTTTSTTTLLKGGEWLIKQSNAFETFTPEDFNEEQLMVKDMCLQFLNTEVLPIVDRIDKMEAGLMPSLMVKAGEQGLLGASVPEALGGLGKDFITSTLVNEGLGGGYSFSVAIAAHTGIGTLPILYFGTDAQKQKYIPKLASGEWKGAYGLTEPNSGSDALGAKTTAVLSSDGKYYILNGQKCWITNGPDSIDHAGHNTSERRTNLEERTLEAR
;
A
#
# COMPACT_ATOMS: atom_id res chain seq x y z
N MET A 1 14.67 -44.27 20.94
CA MET A 1 15.51 -43.15 20.50
C MET A 1 14.63 -41.91 20.47
N SER A 2 14.78 -40.99 21.40
CA SER A 2 13.99 -39.75 21.44
C SER A 2 14.61 -38.75 20.48
N THR A 3 13.91 -38.49 19.39
CA THR A 3 14.27 -37.42 18.44
C THR A 3 13.91 -36.09 19.08
N THR A 4 14.88 -35.45 19.72
CA THR A 4 14.79 -34.04 20.12
C THR A 4 14.79 -33.21 18.84
N THR A 5 13.62 -32.80 18.40
CA THR A 5 13.48 -31.77 17.38
C THR A 5 14.00 -30.46 17.98
N SER A 6 15.25 -30.14 17.70
CA SER A 6 15.83 -28.82 17.96
C SER A 6 15.08 -27.82 17.08
N THR A 7 14.17 -27.04 17.65
CA THR A 7 13.61 -25.89 16.97
C THR A 7 14.69 -24.84 16.81
N THR A 8 15.33 -24.82 15.65
CA THR A 8 16.29 -23.77 15.28
C THR A 8 15.54 -22.44 15.24
N THR A 9 15.95 -21.50 16.07
CA THR A 9 15.36 -20.14 16.04
C THR A 9 15.96 -19.37 14.85
N LEU A 10 15.14 -19.08 13.87
CA LEU A 10 15.54 -18.28 12.71
C LEU A 10 15.93 -16.86 13.14
N LEU A 11 16.92 -16.29 12.48
CA LEU A 11 17.34 -14.91 12.65
C LEU A 11 16.23 -13.96 12.18
N LYS A 12 16.04 -12.88 12.93
CA LYS A 12 15.01 -11.87 12.60
C LYS A 12 15.60 -10.75 11.73
N GLY A 13 14.90 -10.42 10.66
CA GLY A 13 15.19 -9.27 9.83
C GLY A 13 16.66 -9.17 9.42
N GLY A 14 17.31 -8.04 9.70
CA GLY A 14 18.73 -7.81 9.40
C GLY A 14 19.75 -8.41 10.37
N GLU A 15 19.36 -9.27 11.32
CA GLU A 15 20.29 -9.84 12.30
C GLU A 15 21.47 -10.59 11.66
N TRP A 16 21.23 -11.23 10.51
CA TRP A 16 22.27 -11.91 9.73
C TRP A 16 23.38 -10.96 9.24
N LEU A 17 23.15 -9.64 9.19
CA LEU A 17 24.16 -8.64 8.84
C LEU A 17 25.16 -8.36 9.97
N ILE A 18 24.73 -8.54 11.23
CA ILE A 18 25.47 -8.13 12.43
C ILE A 18 25.78 -9.27 13.37
N LYS A 19 25.18 -10.45 13.18
CA LYS A 19 25.44 -11.66 13.98
C LYS A 19 26.21 -12.68 13.16
N GLN A 20 27.03 -13.48 13.84
CA GLN A 20 27.54 -14.70 13.24
C GLN A 20 26.36 -15.66 13.05
N SER A 21 26.10 -16.03 11.81
CA SER A 21 24.98 -16.87 11.41
C SER A 21 25.46 -18.09 10.62
N ASN A 22 24.65 -19.13 10.60
CA ASN A 22 24.81 -20.29 9.74
C ASN A 22 23.59 -20.48 8.84
N ALA A 23 23.72 -21.37 7.85
CA ALA A 23 22.66 -21.59 6.87
C ALA A 23 21.33 -22.06 7.46
N PHE A 24 21.37 -22.77 8.62
CA PHE A 24 20.14 -23.27 9.27
C PHE A 24 19.40 -22.22 10.10
N GLU A 25 20.00 -21.05 10.32
CA GLU A 25 19.38 -19.93 11.04
C GLU A 25 18.85 -18.87 10.10
N THR A 26 19.10 -19.00 8.79
CA THR A 26 18.70 -18.05 7.75
C THR A 26 17.40 -18.52 7.12
N PHE A 27 16.37 -17.64 7.11
CA PHE A 27 15.12 -17.90 6.39
C PHE A 27 15.35 -17.84 4.89
N THR A 28 14.90 -18.88 4.19
CA THR A 28 15.05 -19.01 2.72
C THR A 28 13.70 -19.30 2.06
N PRO A 29 13.57 -19.20 0.72
CA PRO A 29 12.31 -19.52 0.04
C PRO A 29 11.79 -20.94 0.30
N GLU A 30 12.65 -21.88 0.66
CA GLU A 30 12.26 -23.24 1.03
C GLU A 30 11.55 -23.33 2.38
N ASP A 31 11.63 -22.28 3.19
CA ASP A 31 10.97 -22.17 4.50
C ASP A 31 9.55 -21.59 4.41
N PHE A 32 9.10 -21.19 3.21
CA PHE A 32 7.71 -20.72 3.05
C PHE A 32 6.74 -21.85 3.38
N ASN A 33 5.74 -21.50 4.20
CA ASN A 33 4.68 -22.44 4.50
C ASN A 33 3.66 -22.55 3.33
N GLU A 34 2.79 -23.56 3.42
CA GLU A 34 1.81 -23.82 2.37
C GLU A 34 0.86 -22.65 2.10
N GLU A 35 0.46 -21.91 3.16
CA GLU A 35 -0.40 -20.73 3.01
C GLU A 35 0.32 -19.59 2.26
N GLN A 36 1.59 -19.34 2.58
CA GLN A 36 2.40 -18.34 1.91
C GLN A 36 2.60 -18.66 0.43
N LEU A 37 2.87 -19.93 0.10
CA LEU A 37 2.98 -20.38 -1.28
C LEU A 37 1.64 -20.25 -2.02
N MET A 38 0.52 -20.61 -1.39
CA MET A 38 -0.81 -20.45 -1.98
C MET A 38 -1.13 -18.97 -2.26
N VAL A 39 -0.79 -18.05 -1.38
CA VAL A 39 -0.96 -16.61 -1.60
C VAL A 39 -0.11 -16.13 -2.78
N LYS A 40 1.13 -16.59 -2.89
CA LYS A 40 2.01 -16.27 -4.04
C LYS A 40 1.39 -16.77 -5.35
N ASP A 41 0.92 -18.01 -5.39
CA ASP A 41 0.28 -18.60 -6.57
C ASP A 41 -0.99 -17.83 -6.96
N MET A 42 -1.80 -17.43 -6.00
CA MET A 42 -2.98 -16.58 -6.22
C MET A 42 -2.61 -15.25 -6.85
N CYS A 43 -1.52 -14.60 -6.40
CA CYS A 43 -1.02 -13.38 -6.99
C CYS A 43 -0.58 -13.56 -8.45
N LEU A 44 0.17 -14.64 -8.73
CA LEU A 44 0.60 -14.98 -10.09
C LEU A 44 -0.58 -15.29 -11.00
N GLN A 45 -1.59 -16.01 -10.49
CA GLN A 45 -2.81 -16.27 -11.24
C GLN A 45 -3.55 -14.96 -11.56
N PHE A 46 -3.77 -14.11 -10.56
CA PHE A 46 -4.40 -12.80 -10.77
C PHE A 46 -3.66 -11.98 -11.83
N LEU A 47 -2.34 -11.92 -11.73
CA LEU A 47 -1.50 -11.22 -12.71
C LEU A 47 -1.72 -11.74 -14.13
N ASN A 48 -1.66 -13.07 -14.30
CA ASN A 48 -1.77 -13.71 -15.60
C ASN A 48 -3.17 -13.62 -16.21
N THR A 49 -4.23 -13.61 -15.39
CA THR A 49 -5.62 -13.63 -15.89
C THR A 49 -6.25 -12.26 -15.99
N GLU A 50 -5.94 -11.35 -15.06
CA GLU A 50 -6.63 -10.07 -14.97
C GLU A 50 -5.78 -8.89 -15.50
N VAL A 51 -4.45 -8.96 -15.38
CA VAL A 51 -3.56 -7.81 -15.64
C VAL A 51 -2.85 -7.93 -16.98
N LEU A 52 -2.06 -8.99 -17.19
CA LEU A 52 -1.20 -9.13 -18.37
C LEU A 52 -1.98 -9.13 -19.70
N PRO A 53 -3.19 -9.74 -19.82
CA PRO A 53 -3.94 -9.72 -21.07
C PRO A 53 -4.39 -8.32 -21.52
N ILE A 54 -4.40 -7.36 -20.59
CA ILE A 54 -4.89 -5.99 -20.83
C ILE A 54 -3.85 -4.92 -20.55
N VAL A 55 -2.58 -5.28 -20.44
CA VAL A 55 -1.49 -4.34 -20.10
C VAL A 55 -1.41 -3.15 -21.04
N ASP A 56 -1.62 -3.36 -22.34
CA ASP A 56 -1.64 -2.28 -23.36
C ASP A 56 -2.77 -1.23 -23.11
N ARG A 57 -3.89 -1.66 -22.53
CA ARG A 57 -4.99 -0.77 -22.15
C ARG A 57 -4.65 -0.01 -20.87
N ILE A 58 -3.97 -0.66 -19.93
CA ILE A 58 -3.46 -0.02 -18.72
C ILE A 58 -2.45 1.07 -19.09
N ASP A 59 -1.52 0.79 -19.98
CA ASP A 59 -0.49 1.74 -20.42
C ASP A 59 -1.08 2.93 -21.20
N LYS A 60 -2.19 2.72 -21.89
CA LYS A 60 -2.98 3.80 -22.52
C LYS A 60 -3.83 4.58 -21.52
N MET A 61 -3.76 4.25 -20.24
CA MET A 61 -4.53 4.89 -19.16
C MET A 61 -6.04 4.88 -19.44
N GLU A 62 -6.58 3.75 -19.88
CA GLU A 62 -8.02 3.62 -20.12
C GLU A 62 -8.81 3.95 -18.86
N ALA A 63 -9.77 4.86 -18.98
CA ALA A 63 -10.50 5.39 -17.84
C ALA A 63 -11.24 4.30 -17.06
N GLY A 64 -11.10 4.29 -15.73
CA GLY A 64 -11.75 3.33 -14.84
C GLY A 64 -11.13 1.93 -14.82
N LEU A 65 -10.16 1.62 -15.69
CA LEU A 65 -9.56 0.30 -15.76
C LEU A 65 -8.71 -0.02 -14.53
N MET A 66 -7.77 0.85 -14.17
CA MET A 66 -6.92 0.67 -12.99
C MET A 66 -7.74 0.58 -11.69
N PRO A 67 -8.69 1.49 -11.42
CA PRO A 67 -9.58 1.37 -10.26
C PRO A 67 -10.34 0.04 -10.21
N SER A 68 -10.82 -0.47 -11.35
CA SER A 68 -11.55 -1.75 -11.40
C SER A 68 -10.66 -2.95 -11.07
N LEU A 69 -9.41 -2.95 -11.53
CA LEU A 69 -8.43 -3.99 -11.17
C LEU A 69 -8.10 -3.96 -9.68
N MET A 70 -7.98 -2.78 -9.09
CA MET A 70 -7.74 -2.64 -7.65
C MET A 70 -8.93 -3.18 -6.82
N VAL A 71 -10.18 -2.95 -7.25
CA VAL A 71 -11.34 -3.56 -6.60
C VAL A 71 -11.27 -5.08 -6.67
N LYS A 72 -11.01 -5.66 -7.84
CA LYS A 72 -10.83 -7.11 -7.99
C LYS A 72 -9.72 -7.67 -7.10
N ALA A 73 -8.59 -6.95 -6.99
CA ALA A 73 -7.51 -7.34 -6.09
C ALA A 73 -7.93 -7.28 -4.62
N GLY A 74 -8.74 -6.29 -4.25
CA GLY A 74 -9.33 -6.17 -2.92
C GLY A 74 -10.30 -7.30 -2.59
N GLU A 75 -11.15 -7.70 -3.55
CA GLU A 75 -12.07 -8.85 -3.42
C GLU A 75 -11.33 -10.17 -3.14
N GLN A 76 -10.10 -10.31 -3.63
CA GLN A 76 -9.21 -11.43 -3.34
C GLN A 76 -8.35 -11.24 -2.08
N GLY A 77 -8.51 -10.14 -1.35
CA GLY A 77 -7.76 -9.83 -0.14
C GLY A 77 -6.32 -9.36 -0.37
N LEU A 78 -5.88 -9.18 -1.62
CA LEU A 78 -4.50 -8.81 -1.96
C LEU A 78 -4.11 -7.41 -1.46
N LEU A 79 -5.08 -6.50 -1.33
CA LEU A 79 -4.85 -5.15 -0.82
C LEU A 79 -4.80 -5.09 0.72
N GLY A 80 -5.38 -6.09 1.38
CA GLY A 80 -5.50 -6.16 2.84
C GLY A 80 -4.65 -7.25 3.49
N ALA A 81 -3.65 -7.82 2.82
CA ALA A 81 -2.90 -8.96 3.31
C ALA A 81 -2.36 -8.76 4.73
N SER A 82 -1.71 -7.65 5.03
CA SER A 82 -1.16 -7.33 6.36
C SER A 82 -2.08 -6.48 7.25
N VAL A 83 -3.23 -6.09 6.74
CA VAL A 83 -4.22 -5.34 7.52
C VAL A 83 -4.86 -6.29 8.53
N PRO A 84 -5.02 -5.90 9.82
CA PRO A 84 -5.69 -6.72 10.82
C PRO A 84 -7.12 -7.10 10.41
N GLU A 85 -7.56 -8.31 10.77
CA GLU A 85 -8.91 -8.82 10.47
C GLU A 85 -10.02 -7.90 11.03
N ALA A 86 -9.82 -7.32 12.20
CA ALA A 86 -10.73 -6.35 12.81
C ALA A 86 -10.94 -5.07 11.96
N LEU A 87 -10.09 -4.83 10.98
CA LEU A 87 -10.15 -3.71 10.03
C LEU A 87 -10.41 -4.18 8.59
N GLY A 88 -10.87 -5.42 8.43
CA GLY A 88 -11.26 -5.97 7.13
C GLY A 88 -10.12 -6.56 6.30
N GLY A 89 -8.96 -6.76 6.87
CA GLY A 89 -7.83 -7.41 6.20
C GLY A 89 -7.70 -8.90 6.53
N LEU A 90 -6.58 -9.52 6.13
CA LEU A 90 -6.28 -10.93 6.34
C LEU A 90 -5.37 -11.19 7.54
N GLY A 91 -4.83 -10.17 8.19
CA GLY A 91 -3.98 -10.27 9.38
C GLY A 91 -2.68 -11.06 9.16
N LYS A 92 -2.20 -11.16 7.92
CA LYS A 92 -1.01 -11.95 7.58
C LYS A 92 0.28 -11.23 7.96
N ASP A 93 1.34 -12.00 8.07
CA ASP A 93 2.66 -11.51 8.43
C ASP A 93 3.33 -10.71 7.29
N PHE A 94 4.48 -10.12 7.63
CA PHE A 94 5.25 -9.31 6.68
C PHE A 94 5.83 -10.15 5.53
N ILE A 95 6.13 -11.43 5.75
CA ILE A 95 6.62 -12.35 4.71
C ILE A 95 5.52 -12.53 3.66
N THR A 96 4.30 -12.81 4.08
CA THR A 96 3.15 -12.92 3.17
C THR A 96 2.92 -11.64 2.37
N SER A 97 3.01 -10.46 3.00
CA SER A 97 2.91 -9.18 2.28
C SER A 97 4.01 -8.99 1.25
N THR A 98 5.23 -9.45 1.56
CA THR A 98 6.36 -9.40 0.61
C THR A 98 6.11 -10.32 -0.57
N LEU A 99 5.57 -11.53 -0.33
CA LEU A 99 5.21 -12.47 -1.39
C LEU A 99 4.09 -11.94 -2.29
N VAL A 100 3.12 -11.20 -1.75
CA VAL A 100 2.11 -10.49 -2.56
C VAL A 100 2.79 -9.52 -3.52
N ASN A 101 3.71 -8.69 -3.02
CA ASN A 101 4.45 -7.75 -3.85
C ASN A 101 5.33 -8.44 -4.89
N GLU A 102 6.01 -9.53 -4.53
CA GLU A 102 6.81 -10.33 -5.46
C GLU A 102 5.93 -10.95 -6.54
N GLY A 103 4.81 -11.60 -6.15
CA GLY A 103 3.90 -12.26 -7.09
C GLY A 103 3.24 -11.31 -8.07
N LEU A 104 2.96 -10.07 -7.65
CA LEU A 104 2.38 -9.03 -8.51
C LEU A 104 3.42 -8.18 -9.23
N GLY A 105 4.72 -8.35 -8.96
CA GLY A 105 5.80 -7.50 -9.45
C GLY A 105 5.90 -7.40 -10.98
N GLY A 106 5.45 -8.41 -11.73
CA GLY A 106 5.42 -8.41 -13.18
C GLY A 106 4.28 -7.60 -13.83
N GLY A 107 3.43 -6.93 -13.05
CA GLY A 107 2.25 -6.21 -13.55
C GLY A 107 2.51 -4.76 -14.01
N TYR A 108 3.76 -4.34 -14.15
CA TYR A 108 4.15 -3.00 -14.64
C TYR A 108 3.48 -1.88 -13.82
N SER A 109 2.70 -1.01 -14.48
CA SER A 109 1.99 0.11 -13.85
C SER A 109 1.01 -0.34 -12.77
N PHE A 110 0.39 -1.51 -12.93
CA PHE A 110 -0.47 -2.11 -11.92
C PHE A 110 0.30 -2.46 -10.63
N SER A 111 1.51 -3.02 -10.76
CA SER A 111 2.35 -3.34 -9.59
C SER A 111 2.70 -2.08 -8.79
N VAL A 112 3.02 -0.98 -9.48
CA VAL A 112 3.30 0.31 -8.83
C VAL A 112 2.06 0.87 -8.13
N ALA A 113 0.88 0.76 -8.78
CA ALA A 113 -0.38 1.22 -8.21
C ALA A 113 -0.73 0.47 -6.90
N ILE A 114 -0.60 -0.86 -6.91
CA ILE A 114 -0.81 -1.71 -5.72
C ILE A 114 0.21 -1.39 -4.62
N ALA A 115 1.49 -1.33 -4.94
CA ALA A 115 2.54 -1.08 -3.95
C ALA A 115 2.38 0.30 -3.28
N ALA A 116 2.05 1.34 -4.05
CA ALA A 116 1.76 2.64 -3.49
C ALA A 116 0.50 2.63 -2.61
N HIS A 117 -0.54 1.91 -3.01
CA HIS A 117 -1.78 1.79 -2.26
C HIS A 117 -1.57 1.05 -0.93
N THR A 118 -1.03 -0.18 -0.97
CA THR A 118 -0.88 -1.04 0.21
C THR A 118 0.24 -0.56 1.14
N GLY A 119 1.28 0.08 0.59
CA GLY A 119 2.41 0.63 1.31
C GLY A 119 2.13 2.04 1.81
N ILE A 120 2.64 3.02 1.07
CA ILE A 120 2.66 4.42 1.51
C ILE A 120 1.28 5.09 1.59
N GLY A 121 0.25 4.56 0.91
CA GLY A 121 -1.12 5.06 0.99
C GLY A 121 -1.89 4.54 2.21
N THR A 122 -1.64 3.32 2.65
CA THR A 122 -2.41 2.64 3.71
C THR A 122 -1.66 2.59 5.05
N LEU A 123 -0.38 2.21 5.05
CA LEU A 123 0.37 1.96 6.29
C LEU A 123 0.51 3.17 7.21
N PRO A 124 0.67 4.42 6.75
CA PRO A 124 0.70 5.56 7.64
C PRO A 124 -0.57 5.70 8.48
N ILE A 125 -1.75 5.46 7.88
CA ILE A 125 -3.01 5.49 8.59
C ILE A 125 -3.11 4.30 9.56
N LEU A 126 -2.70 3.11 9.11
CA LEU A 126 -2.74 1.89 9.93
C LEU A 126 -1.86 2.00 11.17
N TYR A 127 -0.66 2.55 11.05
CA TYR A 127 0.30 2.61 12.16
C TYR A 127 0.13 3.84 13.05
N PHE A 128 -0.20 4.98 12.46
CA PHE A 128 -0.16 6.26 13.16
C PHE A 128 -1.53 6.95 13.28
N GLY A 129 -2.55 6.46 12.57
CA GLY A 129 -3.91 6.99 12.66
C GLY A 129 -4.54 6.73 14.04
N THR A 130 -5.48 7.59 14.44
CA THR A 130 -6.36 7.33 15.59
C THR A 130 -7.28 6.14 15.28
N ASP A 131 -7.88 5.53 16.30
CA ASP A 131 -8.81 4.41 16.10
C ASP A 131 -10.00 4.80 15.21
N ALA A 132 -10.51 6.02 15.36
CA ALA A 132 -11.57 6.55 14.50
C ALA A 132 -11.14 6.66 13.04
N GLN A 133 -9.91 7.14 12.78
CA GLN A 133 -9.35 7.18 11.43
C GLN A 133 -9.14 5.79 10.85
N LYS A 134 -8.58 4.85 11.63
CA LYS A 134 -8.40 3.46 11.19
C LYS A 134 -9.72 2.82 10.81
N GLN A 135 -10.74 2.95 11.64
CA GLN A 135 -12.09 2.40 11.36
C GLN A 135 -12.76 3.05 10.14
N LYS A 136 -12.51 4.33 9.88
CA LYS A 136 -13.07 5.06 8.74
C LYS A 136 -12.40 4.68 7.42
N TYR A 137 -11.08 4.58 7.39
CA TYR A 137 -10.29 4.50 6.15
C TYR A 137 -9.83 3.09 5.80
N ILE A 138 -9.32 2.33 6.78
CA ILE A 138 -8.64 1.08 6.49
C ILE A 138 -9.54 0.03 5.84
N PRO A 139 -10.79 -0.21 6.28
CA PRO A 139 -11.65 -1.21 5.63
C PRO A 139 -11.90 -0.92 4.15
N LYS A 140 -12.05 0.36 3.80
CA LYS A 140 -12.28 0.79 2.42
C LYS A 140 -11.02 0.74 1.55
N LEU A 141 -9.85 0.93 2.15
CA LEU A 141 -8.57 0.72 1.49
C LEU A 141 -8.31 -0.79 1.29
N ALA A 142 -8.55 -1.62 2.29
CA ALA A 142 -8.35 -3.07 2.20
C ALA A 142 -9.26 -3.73 1.17
N SER A 143 -10.50 -3.25 1.01
CA SER A 143 -11.43 -3.73 -0.03
C SER A 143 -11.15 -3.15 -1.43
N GLY A 144 -10.32 -2.14 -1.55
CA GLY A 144 -10.13 -1.40 -2.81
C GLY A 144 -11.28 -0.48 -3.20
N GLU A 145 -12.28 -0.28 -2.35
CA GLU A 145 -13.33 0.75 -2.55
C GLU A 145 -12.69 2.13 -2.69
N TRP A 146 -11.77 2.45 -1.79
CA TRP A 146 -10.95 3.65 -1.85
C TRP A 146 -9.52 3.33 -2.28
N LYS A 147 -8.90 4.22 -3.05
CA LYS A 147 -7.54 4.08 -3.53
C LYS A 147 -6.62 4.98 -2.71
N GLY A 148 -5.62 4.36 -2.07
CA GLY A 148 -4.60 5.07 -1.32
C GLY A 148 -3.59 5.73 -2.25
N ALA A 149 -3.25 6.98 -1.94
CA ALA A 149 -2.21 7.74 -2.60
C ALA A 149 -1.37 8.51 -1.57
N TYR A 150 -0.15 8.90 -1.96
CA TYR A 150 0.75 9.64 -1.09
C TYR A 150 1.39 10.82 -1.83
N GLY A 151 1.05 12.03 -1.39
CA GLY A 151 1.54 13.27 -1.97
C GLY A 151 2.79 13.79 -1.26
N LEU A 152 3.99 13.43 -1.72
CA LEU A 152 5.26 13.91 -1.17
C LEU A 152 5.91 14.95 -2.07
N THR A 153 6.21 14.55 -3.32
CA THR A 153 7.00 15.33 -4.27
C THR A 153 6.30 16.62 -4.69
N GLU A 154 7.08 17.70 -4.75
CA GLU A 154 6.67 18.99 -5.28
C GLU A 154 7.52 19.38 -6.50
N PRO A 155 7.11 20.34 -7.33
CA PRO A 155 7.89 20.75 -8.51
C PRO A 155 9.35 21.10 -8.22
N ASN A 156 9.64 21.64 -7.03
CA ASN A 156 10.98 22.06 -6.61
C ASN A 156 11.52 21.25 -5.41
N SER A 157 10.88 20.13 -5.06
CA SER A 157 11.25 19.31 -3.90
C SER A 157 11.03 17.82 -4.22
N GLY A 158 12.08 17.18 -4.72
CA GLY A 158 12.15 15.75 -4.97
C GLY A 158 12.97 15.05 -3.89
N SER A 159 14.28 14.85 -4.14
CA SER A 159 15.19 14.23 -3.17
C SER A 159 15.32 15.02 -1.87
N ASP A 160 15.25 16.34 -1.95
CA ASP A 160 15.12 17.20 -0.77
C ASP A 160 13.65 17.31 -0.34
N ALA A 161 13.10 16.24 0.23
CA ALA A 161 11.72 16.23 0.70
C ALA A 161 11.43 17.23 1.82
N LEU A 162 12.44 17.59 2.62
CA LEU A 162 12.33 18.59 3.68
C LEU A 162 12.23 20.02 3.14
N GLY A 163 12.64 20.23 1.88
CA GLY A 163 12.50 21.51 1.17
C GLY A 163 11.08 21.79 0.64
N ALA A 164 10.09 20.95 0.95
CA ALA A 164 8.71 21.12 0.54
C ALA A 164 8.12 22.47 0.97
N LYS A 165 7.32 23.08 0.10
CA LYS A 165 6.70 24.40 0.30
C LYS A 165 5.21 24.35 0.61
N THR A 166 4.57 23.20 0.43
CA THR A 166 3.16 23.01 0.82
C THR A 166 2.98 23.30 2.29
N THR A 167 2.00 24.13 2.62
CA THR A 167 1.69 24.54 3.99
C THR A 167 0.34 23.98 4.42
N ALA A 168 0.18 23.75 5.73
CA ALA A 168 -1.08 23.40 6.36
C ALA A 168 -1.30 24.39 7.52
N VAL A 169 -2.33 25.23 7.41
CA VAL A 169 -2.67 26.25 8.42
C VAL A 169 -3.97 25.87 9.09
N LEU A 170 -3.98 25.88 10.43
CA LEU A 170 -5.20 25.58 11.18
C LEU A 170 -6.22 26.70 10.95
N SER A 171 -7.47 26.34 10.68
CA SER A 171 -8.60 27.27 10.52
C SER A 171 -8.84 28.05 11.82
N SER A 172 -9.47 29.24 11.71
CA SER A 172 -9.73 30.10 12.85
C SER A 172 -10.66 29.48 13.91
N ASP A 173 -11.49 28.51 13.52
CA ASP A 173 -12.37 27.75 14.42
C ASP A 173 -11.72 26.48 14.98
N GLY A 174 -10.45 26.19 14.59
CA GLY A 174 -9.69 25.05 15.07
C GLY A 174 -10.15 23.68 14.57
N LYS A 175 -11.07 23.62 13.59
CA LYS A 175 -11.66 22.36 13.15
C LYS A 175 -10.99 21.75 11.94
N TYR A 176 -10.28 22.53 11.12
CA TYR A 176 -9.74 22.11 9.84
C TYR A 176 -8.32 22.63 9.61
N TYR A 177 -7.57 21.93 8.80
CA TYR A 177 -6.35 22.46 8.21
C TYR A 177 -6.62 22.93 6.78
N ILE A 178 -6.20 24.15 6.47
CA ILE A 178 -6.22 24.70 5.12
C ILE A 178 -4.88 24.36 4.48
N LEU A 179 -4.91 23.52 3.46
CA LEU A 179 -3.73 23.13 2.70
C LEU A 179 -3.54 24.07 1.51
N ASN A 180 -2.31 24.57 1.34
CA ASN A 180 -1.92 25.37 0.20
C ASN A 180 -0.57 24.91 -0.34
N GLY A 181 -0.52 24.52 -1.62
CA GLY A 181 0.68 24.03 -2.26
C GLY A 181 0.39 23.19 -3.50
N GLN A 182 1.43 22.56 -4.03
CA GLN A 182 1.35 21.72 -5.22
C GLN A 182 2.15 20.44 -5.01
N LYS A 183 1.50 19.29 -5.28
CA LYS A 183 2.16 17.98 -5.30
C LYS A 183 2.17 17.45 -6.73
N CYS A 184 3.19 16.66 -7.09
CA CYS A 184 3.31 16.07 -8.41
C CYS A 184 3.77 14.62 -8.35
N TRP A 185 3.56 13.89 -9.46
CA TRP A 185 3.94 12.47 -9.59
C TRP A 185 3.28 11.56 -8.57
N ILE A 186 1.99 11.77 -8.30
CA ILE A 186 1.24 11.04 -7.29
C ILE A 186 0.62 9.79 -7.91
N THR A 187 1.18 8.63 -7.61
CA THR A 187 0.60 7.33 -7.98
C THR A 187 -0.79 7.21 -7.35
N ASN A 188 -1.75 6.75 -8.13
CA ASN A 188 -3.18 6.66 -7.81
C ASN A 188 -3.87 8.02 -7.55
N GLY A 189 -3.17 9.15 -7.72
CA GLY A 189 -3.73 10.47 -7.45
C GLY A 189 -5.08 10.74 -8.13
N PRO A 190 -5.23 10.48 -9.45
CA PRO A 190 -6.50 10.68 -10.16
C PRO A 190 -7.65 9.80 -9.67
N ASP A 191 -7.34 8.64 -9.11
CA ASP A 191 -8.30 7.62 -8.69
C ASP A 191 -8.51 7.61 -7.16
N SER A 192 -7.69 8.38 -6.43
CA SER A 192 -7.80 8.48 -4.97
C SER A 192 -8.99 9.36 -4.58
N ILE A 193 -9.56 9.04 -3.42
CA ILE A 193 -10.58 9.87 -2.80
C ILE A 193 -9.87 10.78 -1.80
N ASP A 194 -10.13 12.08 -1.87
CA ASP A 194 -9.66 13.02 -0.85
C ASP A 194 -10.35 12.78 0.49
N HIS A 195 -9.83 13.37 1.56
CA HIS A 195 -10.40 13.22 2.91
C HIS A 195 -11.85 13.74 3.03
N ALA A 196 -12.36 14.46 2.04
CA ALA A 196 -13.75 14.92 1.97
C ALA A 196 -14.65 13.97 1.16
N GLY A 197 -14.11 12.88 0.59
CA GLY A 197 -14.87 11.91 -0.20
C GLY A 197 -15.09 12.31 -1.67
N HIS A 198 -14.32 13.27 -2.18
CA HIS A 198 -14.38 13.70 -3.57
C HIS A 198 -13.35 12.94 -4.43
N ASN A 199 -13.78 12.52 -5.62
CA ASN A 199 -12.88 11.91 -6.60
C ASN A 199 -11.96 13.00 -7.19
N THR A 200 -10.64 12.83 -7.03
CA THR A 200 -9.63 13.79 -7.52
C THR A 200 -9.30 13.56 -8.99
N SER A 201 -10.32 13.42 -9.86
CA SER A 201 -10.16 13.12 -11.29
C SER A 201 -9.45 14.21 -12.12
N GLU A 202 -9.04 15.31 -11.53
CA GLU A 202 -8.24 16.31 -12.21
C GLU A 202 -6.74 16.00 -12.09
N ARG A 203 -6.09 15.84 -13.24
CA ARG A 203 -4.65 15.50 -13.41
C ARG A 203 -3.65 16.51 -12.82
N ARG A 204 -4.11 17.56 -12.16
CA ARG A 204 -3.32 18.54 -11.41
C ARG A 204 -3.88 18.58 -10.00
N THR A 205 -3.19 17.94 -9.08
CA THR A 205 -3.45 18.14 -7.65
C THR A 205 -2.94 19.53 -7.25
N ASN A 206 -3.61 20.56 -7.75
CA ASN A 206 -3.53 21.87 -7.14
C ASN A 206 -4.31 21.76 -5.83
N LEU A 207 -3.57 21.73 -4.73
CA LEU A 207 -4.14 21.82 -3.38
C LEU A 207 -4.51 23.29 -3.10
N GLU A 208 -5.33 23.87 -3.98
CA GLU A 208 -5.94 25.17 -3.70
C GLU A 208 -7.06 24.94 -2.70
N GLU A 209 -6.87 25.40 -1.48
CA GLU A 209 -7.81 25.35 -0.35
C GLU A 209 -8.53 24.00 -0.13
N ARG A 210 -7.79 22.97 0.27
CA ARG A 210 -8.39 21.73 0.77
C ARG A 210 -8.47 21.76 2.29
N THR A 211 -9.65 21.51 2.79
CA THR A 211 -9.97 21.51 4.21
C THR A 211 -9.82 20.09 4.76
N LEU A 212 -8.90 19.86 5.70
CA LEU A 212 -8.76 18.60 6.44
C LEU A 212 -9.30 18.80 7.86
N GLU A 213 -10.11 17.86 8.35
CA GLU A 213 -10.55 17.89 9.75
C GLU A 213 -9.33 17.80 10.69
N ALA A 214 -9.22 18.79 11.58
CA ALA A 214 -8.23 18.80 12.65
C ALA A 214 -8.77 17.98 13.82
N ARG A 215 -8.25 16.77 14.01
CA ARG A 215 -8.45 15.97 15.23
C ARG A 215 -7.15 15.32 15.64
#